data_f6fce1f46cfbfcdb3b4800f249e0aaa8
#
_entry.id   f6fce1f46cfbfcdb3b4800f249e0aaa8
#
_cell.length_a   1.000
_cell.length_b   1.000
_cell.length_c   1.000
_cell.angle_alpha   90.00
_cell.angle_beta   90.00
_cell.angle_gamma   90.00
#
_symmetry.space_group_name_H-M   'P 1'
#
loop_
_entity.id
_entity.type
_entity.pdbx_description
1 polymer ?
#
loop_
_entity_poly.entity_id
_entity_poly.type
_entity_poly.pdbx_seq_one_letter_code
_entity_poly.pdbx_strand_id
1 'polypeptide(L)'
;KQFANEGSKFLFKIRYVDGEENTYPGSTSILIDTVNRRHRWFNFETEFQSYFLSNRFMHLGFHMKSVFSTQPLFANYTASLLSIPYFDVLPDMNTFFLPEYRSSQFIGAGLNVVFSLKEKIDLRLDSYWYQPILKLSKSQNGVFQSAKLFTDSKFLLSSSLVYHTIVGPIRMTLNFFPEQKDPFAFQISYGYVIFNDKAIR
;
A
#
# COMPACT_ATOMS: atom_id res chain seq x y z
N LYS A 1 -11.41 -13.32 12.43
CA LYS A 1 -10.17 -12.74 13.03
C LYS A 1 -9.70 -11.60 12.14
N GLN A 2 -9.26 -10.50 12.71
CA GLN A 2 -8.69 -9.36 11.96
C GLN A 2 -7.36 -9.76 11.27
N PHE A 3 -6.59 -10.61 11.91
CA PHE A 3 -5.37 -11.16 11.35
C PHE A 3 -5.62 -12.62 10.98
N ALA A 4 -5.74 -12.86 9.68
CA ALA A 4 -5.95 -14.21 9.15
C ALA A 4 -4.67 -15.05 9.35
N ASN A 5 -4.85 -16.32 9.63
CA ASN A 5 -3.80 -17.34 9.71
C ASN A 5 -4.17 -18.60 8.89
N GLU A 6 -5.36 -18.61 8.29
CA GLU A 6 -5.86 -19.73 7.48
C GLU A 6 -6.86 -19.22 6.43
N GLY A 7 -7.10 -20.01 5.41
CA GLY A 7 -8.04 -19.72 4.33
C GLY A 7 -7.43 -18.99 3.15
N SER A 8 -8.30 -18.65 2.20
CA SER A 8 -7.92 -17.93 0.98
C SER A 8 -8.88 -16.78 0.73
N LYS A 9 -8.33 -15.68 0.21
CA LYS A 9 -9.08 -14.48 -0.20
C LYS A 9 -8.70 -14.14 -1.63
N PHE A 10 -9.69 -13.91 -2.46
CA PHE A 10 -9.51 -13.30 -3.77
C PHE A 10 -10.37 -12.06 -3.88
N LEU A 11 -9.78 -10.95 -4.29
CA LEU A 11 -10.45 -9.69 -4.55
C LEU A 11 -10.12 -9.25 -5.98
N PHE A 12 -11.15 -8.94 -6.74
CA PHE A 12 -11.04 -8.28 -8.03
C PHE A 12 -11.91 -7.03 -8.02
N LYS A 13 -11.32 -5.88 -8.30
CA LYS A 13 -12.00 -4.60 -8.28
C LYS A 13 -11.74 -3.84 -9.58
N ILE A 14 -12.82 -3.35 -10.20
CA ILE A 14 -12.76 -2.42 -11.32
C ILE A 14 -13.42 -1.13 -10.88
N ARG A 15 -12.77 -0.02 -11.15
CA ARG A 15 -13.30 1.31 -10.89
C ARG A 15 -13.12 2.20 -12.11
N TYR A 16 -14.19 2.84 -12.51
CA TYR A 16 -14.16 3.97 -13.44
C TYR A 16 -14.28 5.27 -12.64
N VAL A 17 -13.40 6.22 -12.94
CA VAL A 17 -13.41 7.53 -12.30
C VAL A 17 -13.57 8.59 -13.38
N ASP A 18 -14.51 9.51 -13.17
CA ASP A 18 -14.72 10.73 -13.95
C ASP A 18 -14.69 11.91 -12.96
N GLY A 19 -13.70 12.76 -13.06
CA GLY A 19 -13.47 13.83 -12.10
C GLY A 19 -12.89 15.08 -12.77
N GLU A 20 -12.96 16.19 -12.05
CA GLU A 20 -12.41 17.46 -12.47
C GLU A 20 -11.23 17.86 -11.60
N GLU A 21 -10.15 18.29 -12.26
CA GLU A 21 -9.00 18.91 -11.61
C GLU A 21 -9.15 20.43 -11.67
N ASN A 22 -9.22 21.05 -10.49
CA ASN A 22 -9.19 22.48 -10.34
C ASN A 22 -7.96 22.88 -9.52
N THR A 23 -6.94 23.38 -10.16
CA THR A 23 -5.70 23.81 -9.51
C THR A 23 -5.58 25.32 -9.54
N TYR A 24 -5.53 25.93 -8.35
CA TYR A 24 -5.29 27.35 -8.17
C TYR A 24 -3.90 27.54 -7.58
N PRO A 25 -2.91 28.01 -8.38
CA PRO A 25 -1.57 28.17 -7.91
C PRO A 25 -1.48 29.30 -6.86
N GLY A 26 -0.79 29.00 -5.75
CA GLY A 26 -0.46 30.00 -4.75
C GLY A 26 0.75 30.85 -5.16
N SER A 27 1.06 31.90 -4.38
CA SER A 27 2.16 32.84 -4.64
C SER A 27 3.55 32.21 -4.70
N THR A 28 3.73 31.02 -4.15
CA THR A 28 5.00 30.27 -4.14
C THR A 28 5.02 29.12 -5.14
N SER A 29 3.98 29.00 -5.97
CA SER A 29 3.88 27.92 -6.97
C SER A 29 4.73 28.24 -8.21
N ILE A 30 5.35 27.20 -8.76
CA ILE A 30 6.01 27.23 -10.07
C ILE A 30 4.96 27.32 -11.19
N LEU A 31 3.76 26.83 -10.95
CA LEU A 31 2.64 26.96 -11.89
C LEU A 31 2.10 28.40 -11.81
N ILE A 32 1.96 29.04 -12.95
CA ILE A 32 1.50 30.43 -13.05
C ILE A 32 0.00 30.48 -13.38
N ASP A 33 -0.49 29.47 -14.08
CA ASP A 33 -1.86 29.44 -14.60
C ASP A 33 -2.78 28.53 -13.78
N THR A 34 -4.05 28.93 -13.69
CA THR A 34 -5.13 28.11 -13.19
C THR A 34 -5.40 26.97 -14.18
N VAL A 35 -5.44 25.75 -13.66
CA VAL A 35 -5.73 24.57 -14.49
C VAL A 35 -7.12 24.04 -14.11
N ASN A 36 -7.96 23.92 -15.13
CA ASN A 36 -9.25 23.22 -15.03
C ASN A 36 -9.29 22.16 -16.12
N ARG A 37 -9.27 20.87 -15.73
CA ARG A 37 -9.27 19.74 -16.65
C ARG A 37 -10.15 18.63 -16.14
N ARG A 38 -10.90 18.01 -17.07
CA ARG A 38 -11.66 16.79 -16.78
C ARG A 38 -10.79 15.58 -17.09
N HIS A 39 -10.72 14.65 -16.15
CA HIS A 39 -9.96 13.44 -16.23
C HIS A 39 -10.88 12.23 -16.13
N ARG A 40 -10.59 11.20 -16.92
CA ARG A 40 -11.30 9.92 -16.91
C ARG A 40 -10.28 8.80 -16.93
N TRP A 41 -10.46 7.82 -16.06
CA TRP A 41 -9.56 6.68 -16.02
C TRP A 41 -10.20 5.44 -15.42
N PHE A 42 -9.57 4.30 -15.67
CA PHE A 42 -9.91 3.01 -15.07
C PHE A 42 -8.83 2.57 -14.10
N ASN A 43 -9.26 1.95 -13.01
CA ASN A 43 -8.41 1.25 -12.08
C ASN A 43 -8.85 -0.21 -12.02
N PHE A 44 -7.91 -1.12 -12.23
CA PHE A 44 -8.04 -2.55 -12.08
C PHE A 44 -7.17 -2.98 -10.92
N GLU A 45 -7.73 -3.63 -9.93
CA GLU A 45 -7.02 -4.14 -8.76
C GLU A 45 -7.34 -5.60 -8.58
N THR A 46 -6.30 -6.42 -8.42
CA THR A 46 -6.43 -7.84 -8.10
C THR A 46 -5.59 -8.13 -6.88
N GLU A 47 -6.17 -8.77 -5.88
CA GLU A 47 -5.50 -9.18 -4.66
C GLU A 47 -5.83 -10.66 -4.39
N PHE A 48 -4.80 -11.44 -4.16
CA PHE A 48 -4.91 -12.84 -3.80
C PHE A 48 -4.07 -13.10 -2.56
N GLN A 49 -4.67 -13.73 -1.57
CA GLN A 49 -4.00 -14.20 -0.38
C GLN A 49 -4.45 -15.63 -0.06
N SER A 50 -3.51 -16.51 0.25
CA SER A 50 -3.83 -17.89 0.62
C SER A 50 -2.80 -18.42 1.61
N TYR A 51 -3.30 -19.08 2.65
CA TYR A 51 -2.49 -19.85 3.59
C TYR A 51 -2.51 -21.31 3.14
N PHE A 52 -1.41 -21.77 2.54
CA PHE A 52 -1.28 -23.10 1.92
C PHE A 52 -0.73 -24.17 2.87
N LEU A 53 -0.11 -23.75 3.96
CA LEU A 53 0.31 -24.62 5.05
C LEU A 53 -0.24 -24.06 6.35
N SER A 54 -1.01 -24.88 7.07
CA SER A 54 -1.58 -24.48 8.35
C SER A 54 -1.49 -25.66 9.32
N ASN A 55 -0.61 -25.52 10.30
CA ASN A 55 -0.41 -26.46 11.40
C ASN A 55 -0.72 -25.79 12.73
N ARG A 56 -0.79 -26.55 13.81
CA ARG A 56 -1.06 -26.01 15.15
C ARG A 56 -0.11 -24.89 15.57
N PHE A 57 1.14 -24.90 15.09
CA PHE A 57 2.18 -23.97 15.52
C PHE A 57 2.61 -22.97 14.45
N MET A 58 2.42 -23.29 13.17
CA MET A 58 2.92 -22.49 12.06
C MET A 58 1.93 -22.46 10.91
N HIS A 59 1.73 -21.27 10.36
CA HIS A 59 0.93 -21.05 9.15
C HIS A 59 1.78 -20.30 8.12
N LEU A 60 1.80 -20.81 6.91
CA LEU A 60 2.49 -20.18 5.77
C LEU A 60 1.46 -19.70 4.77
N GLY A 61 1.55 -18.45 4.42
CA GLY A 61 0.70 -17.81 3.45
C GLY A 61 1.49 -17.13 2.34
N PHE A 62 0.84 -16.98 1.21
CA PHE A 62 1.30 -16.21 0.07
C PHE A 62 0.30 -15.08 -0.19
N HIS A 63 0.82 -13.91 -0.51
CA HIS A 63 0.04 -12.74 -0.88
C HIS A 63 0.53 -12.20 -2.23
N MET A 64 -0.42 -11.83 -3.09
CA MET A 64 -0.12 -11.16 -4.35
C MET A 64 -1.10 -10.00 -4.56
N LYS A 65 -0.60 -8.85 -4.98
CA LYS A 65 -1.42 -7.69 -5.34
C LYS A 65 -0.91 -7.12 -6.64
N SER A 66 -1.81 -6.89 -7.58
CA SER A 66 -1.50 -6.16 -8.81
C SER A 66 -2.51 -5.05 -9.04
N VAL A 67 -2.01 -3.93 -9.51
CA VAL A 67 -2.83 -2.77 -9.86
C VAL A 67 -2.40 -2.25 -11.21
N PHE A 68 -3.41 -1.96 -12.03
CA PHE A 68 -3.26 -1.29 -13.30
C PHE A 68 -4.21 -0.10 -13.36
N SER A 69 -3.66 1.10 -13.45
CA SER A 69 -4.42 2.35 -13.56
C SER A 69 -4.03 3.11 -14.81
N THR A 70 -5.03 3.60 -15.52
CA THR A 70 -4.85 4.51 -16.67
C THR A 70 -4.93 5.98 -16.23
N GLN A 71 -4.78 6.26 -14.94
CA GLN A 71 -4.88 7.57 -14.36
C GLN A 71 -3.87 8.54 -14.99
N PRO A 72 -4.33 9.68 -15.54
CA PRO A 72 -3.46 10.72 -16.02
C PRO A 72 -2.78 11.45 -14.85
N LEU A 73 -1.67 12.12 -15.14
CA LEU A 73 -1.00 12.97 -14.17
C LEU A 73 -1.74 14.30 -14.03
N PHE A 74 -1.92 14.74 -12.81
CA PHE A 74 -2.47 16.06 -12.50
C PHE A 74 -1.40 17.14 -12.64
N ALA A 75 -1.80 18.39 -12.76
CA ALA A 75 -0.88 19.53 -12.81
C ALA A 75 -0.04 19.65 -11.55
N ASN A 76 -0.61 19.26 -10.38
CA ASN A 76 0.09 19.24 -9.12
C ASN A 76 0.71 17.86 -8.83
N TYR A 77 2.03 17.84 -8.55
CA TYR A 77 2.77 16.61 -8.21
C TYR A 77 2.18 15.89 -7.01
N THR A 78 1.99 16.60 -5.92
CA THR A 78 1.51 15.99 -4.67
C THR A 78 0.10 15.40 -4.86
N ALA A 79 -0.78 16.09 -5.60
CA ALA A 79 -2.10 15.59 -5.93
C ALA A 79 -2.02 14.31 -6.78
N SER A 80 -1.15 14.29 -7.81
CA SER A 80 -0.89 13.08 -8.60
C SER A 80 -0.40 11.93 -7.74
N LEU A 81 0.59 12.19 -6.89
CA LEU A 81 1.20 11.17 -6.04
C LEU A 81 0.21 10.60 -5.02
N LEU A 82 -0.63 11.44 -4.40
CA LEU A 82 -1.61 10.99 -3.41
C LEU A 82 -2.78 10.23 -4.02
N SER A 83 -3.12 10.54 -5.28
CA SER A 83 -4.27 9.94 -5.96
C SER A 83 -3.95 8.60 -6.66
N ILE A 84 -2.68 8.34 -6.98
CA ILE A 84 -2.30 7.05 -7.58
C ILE A 84 -2.39 5.90 -6.59
N PRO A 85 -2.58 4.67 -7.08
CA PRO A 85 -2.62 3.48 -6.26
C PRO A 85 -1.40 3.30 -5.35
N TYR A 86 -1.64 2.71 -4.20
CA TYR A 86 -0.68 2.47 -3.15
C TYR A 86 -0.55 0.97 -2.86
N PHE A 87 0.66 0.50 -2.64
CA PHE A 87 0.93 -0.88 -2.23
C PHE A 87 0.77 -1.02 -0.72
N ASP A 88 -0.47 -1.01 -0.24
CA ASP A 88 -0.89 -1.00 1.17
C ASP A 88 -1.07 -2.41 1.75
N VAL A 89 -0.05 -3.23 1.70
CA VAL A 89 -0.12 -4.64 2.16
C VAL A 89 -0.03 -4.82 3.67
N LEU A 90 0.54 -3.85 4.37
CA LEU A 90 0.58 -3.82 5.82
C LEU A 90 -0.36 -2.74 6.35
N PRO A 91 -1.15 -3.02 7.41
CA PRO A 91 -2.06 -2.03 8.00
C PRO A 91 -1.36 -0.73 8.42
N ASP A 92 -0.11 -0.85 8.89
CA ASP A 92 0.68 0.27 9.39
C ASP A 92 1.15 1.22 8.28
N MET A 93 1.24 0.75 7.03
CA MET A 93 1.67 1.59 5.90
C MET A 93 0.77 2.81 5.70
N ASN A 94 -0.50 2.74 6.11
CA ASN A 94 -1.43 3.85 6.00
C ASN A 94 -1.16 4.98 7.02
N THR A 95 -0.30 4.74 8.02
CA THR A 95 0.11 5.74 9.02
C THR A 95 1.39 6.47 8.63
N PHE A 96 2.08 6.00 7.58
CA PHE A 96 3.32 6.58 7.07
C PHE A 96 3.12 7.18 5.68
N PHE A 97 3.84 8.23 5.37
CA PHE A 97 3.93 8.73 4.02
C PHE A 97 5.08 8.02 3.29
N LEU A 98 4.74 7.03 2.48
CA LEU A 98 5.66 6.18 1.74
C LEU A 98 5.45 6.35 0.22
N PRO A 99 5.91 7.46 -0.37
CA PRO A 99 5.70 7.75 -1.80
C PRO A 99 6.37 6.73 -2.72
N GLU A 100 7.39 6.04 -2.25
CA GLU A 100 8.16 5.04 -2.99
C GLU A 100 7.33 3.78 -3.33
N TYR A 101 6.27 3.51 -2.55
CA TYR A 101 5.34 2.38 -2.75
C TYR A 101 4.06 2.79 -3.47
N ARG A 102 4.10 3.93 -4.16
CA ARG A 102 3.00 4.43 -4.99
C ARG A 102 3.35 4.38 -6.46
N SER A 103 2.48 3.80 -7.26
CA SER A 103 2.61 3.75 -8.72
C SER A 103 1.25 3.57 -9.37
N SER A 104 1.07 4.10 -10.58
CA SER A 104 -0.13 3.86 -11.38
C SER A 104 -0.28 2.39 -11.78
N GLN A 105 0.85 1.69 -11.93
CA GLN A 105 0.87 0.28 -12.33
C GLN A 105 1.97 -0.43 -11.55
N PHE A 106 1.61 -1.50 -10.84
CA PHE A 106 2.56 -2.29 -10.09
C PHE A 106 2.10 -3.74 -9.89
N ILE A 107 3.07 -4.58 -9.57
CA ILE A 107 2.87 -5.94 -9.07
C ILE A 107 3.62 -6.05 -7.76
N GLY A 108 3.01 -6.71 -6.79
CA GLY A 108 3.64 -7.07 -5.54
C GLY A 108 3.31 -8.49 -5.13
N ALA A 109 4.25 -9.13 -4.48
CA ALA A 109 4.12 -10.47 -3.95
C ALA A 109 4.72 -10.54 -2.55
N GLY A 110 4.22 -11.43 -1.71
CA GLY A 110 4.73 -11.57 -0.36
C GLY A 110 4.51 -12.94 0.24
N LEU A 111 5.29 -13.20 1.28
CA LEU A 111 5.18 -14.38 2.13
C LEU A 111 4.80 -13.94 3.53
N ASN A 112 3.84 -14.64 4.10
CA ASN A 112 3.36 -14.44 5.46
C ASN A 112 3.63 -15.70 6.27
N VAL A 113 4.39 -15.57 7.33
CA VAL A 113 4.67 -16.65 8.27
C VAL A 113 4.07 -16.29 9.62
N VAL A 114 3.21 -17.15 10.13
CA VAL A 114 2.59 -16.94 11.45
C VAL A 114 2.94 -18.10 12.36
N PHE A 115 3.53 -17.79 13.51
CA PHE A 115 3.80 -18.75 14.57
C PHE A 115 2.80 -18.54 15.69
N SER A 116 1.93 -19.50 15.93
CA SER A 116 1.01 -19.50 17.08
C SER A 116 1.73 -20.03 18.30
N LEU A 117 2.30 -19.12 19.11
CA LEU A 117 3.11 -19.45 20.28
C LEU A 117 2.25 -19.99 21.42
N LYS A 118 1.06 -19.41 21.59
CA LYS A 118 0.03 -19.82 22.56
C LYS A 118 -1.35 -19.54 21.94
N GLU A 119 -2.41 -20.04 22.56
CA GLU A 119 -3.80 -19.87 22.08
C GLU A 119 -4.18 -18.41 21.74
N LYS A 120 -3.51 -17.43 22.34
CA LYS A 120 -3.81 -16.00 22.18
C LYS A 120 -2.64 -15.16 21.68
N ILE A 121 -1.48 -15.78 21.38
CA ILE A 121 -0.26 -15.05 21.02
C ILE A 121 0.26 -15.58 19.70
N ASP A 122 0.30 -14.72 18.70
CA ASP A 122 0.87 -14.99 17.39
C ASP A 122 2.08 -14.09 17.14
N LEU A 123 3.18 -14.69 16.68
CA LEU A 123 4.30 -13.99 16.07
C LEU A 123 4.14 -14.06 14.55
N ARG A 124 4.11 -12.93 13.88
CA ARG A 124 3.95 -12.81 12.44
C ARG A 124 5.20 -12.23 11.82
N LEU A 125 5.66 -12.84 10.75
CA LEU A 125 6.75 -12.36 9.92
C LEU A 125 6.22 -12.23 8.50
N ASP A 126 6.21 -11.02 8.01
CA ASP A 126 5.69 -10.70 6.69
C ASP A 126 6.82 -10.11 5.85
N SER A 127 7.00 -10.62 4.64
CA SER A 127 7.97 -10.11 3.67
C SER A 127 7.28 -9.86 2.34
N TYR A 128 7.54 -8.70 1.74
CA TYR A 128 6.91 -8.32 0.49
C TYR A 128 7.94 -7.78 -0.48
N TRP A 129 7.76 -8.13 -1.72
CA TRP A 129 8.43 -7.57 -2.88
C TRP A 129 7.44 -6.71 -3.66
N TYR A 130 7.86 -5.53 -4.05
CA TYR A 130 7.10 -4.57 -4.81
C TYR A 130 7.86 -4.17 -6.07
N GLN A 131 7.20 -4.25 -7.22
CA GLN A 131 7.72 -3.87 -8.51
C GLN A 131 6.81 -2.85 -9.18
N PRO A 132 7.16 -1.56 -9.20
CA PRO A 132 6.46 -0.59 -10.03
C PRO A 132 6.72 -0.89 -11.51
N ILE A 133 5.67 -0.85 -12.33
CA ILE A 133 5.76 -0.95 -13.78
C ILE A 133 6.01 0.43 -14.37
N LEU A 134 5.24 1.43 -13.91
CA LEU A 134 5.40 2.83 -14.29
C LEU A 134 5.70 3.66 -13.03
N LYS A 135 6.94 4.11 -12.90
CA LYS A 135 7.34 4.99 -11.79
C LYS A 135 7.07 6.46 -12.16
N LEU A 136 6.54 7.20 -11.20
CA LEU A 136 6.46 8.66 -11.30
C LEU A 136 7.79 9.26 -10.86
N SER A 137 8.42 10.05 -11.74
CA SER A 137 9.59 10.83 -11.39
C SER A 137 9.32 12.33 -11.58
N LYS A 138 9.86 13.12 -10.66
CA LYS A 138 9.83 14.58 -10.75
C LYS A 138 11.00 15.04 -11.61
N SER A 139 10.71 15.69 -12.74
CA SER A 139 11.75 16.38 -13.52
C SER A 139 12.22 17.65 -12.79
N GLN A 140 13.41 18.12 -13.08
CA GLN A 140 13.95 19.36 -12.53
C GLN A 140 13.08 20.60 -12.84
N ASN A 141 12.30 20.54 -13.91
CA ASN A 141 11.38 21.61 -14.31
C ASN A 141 9.96 21.46 -13.74
N GLY A 142 9.74 20.60 -12.74
CA GLY A 142 8.41 20.35 -12.17
C GLY A 142 7.47 19.52 -13.06
N VAL A 143 7.87 19.18 -14.27
CA VAL A 143 7.11 18.36 -15.21
C VAL A 143 7.38 16.88 -14.93
N PHE A 144 6.35 16.07 -15.03
CA PHE A 144 6.46 14.62 -14.85
C PHE A 144 7.13 13.95 -16.02
N GLN A 145 8.01 13.02 -15.72
CA GLN A 145 8.45 12.04 -16.70
C GLN A 145 8.05 10.65 -16.19
N SER A 146 7.44 9.87 -17.08
CA SER A 146 7.32 8.44 -16.89
C SER A 146 8.71 7.83 -16.94
N ALA A 147 9.18 7.28 -15.83
CA ALA A 147 10.47 6.61 -15.78
C ALA A 147 10.41 5.26 -16.51
N LYS A 148 11.59 4.68 -16.75
CA LYS A 148 11.77 3.38 -17.39
C LYS A 148 10.87 2.31 -16.76
N LEU A 149 10.37 1.40 -17.61
CA LEU A 149 9.58 0.25 -17.18
C LEU A 149 10.41 -0.69 -16.30
N PHE A 150 9.79 -1.26 -15.28
CA PHE A 150 10.38 -2.27 -14.39
C PHE A 150 11.69 -1.87 -13.69
N THR A 151 11.82 -0.61 -13.33
CA THR A 151 12.94 -0.12 -12.50
C THR A 151 12.56 -0.08 -11.03
N ASP A 152 13.57 -0.18 -10.14
CA ASP A 152 13.44 0.03 -8.70
C ASP A 152 12.50 -0.94 -7.97
N SER A 153 12.75 -2.24 -8.10
CA SER A 153 12.09 -3.22 -7.21
C SER A 153 12.45 -2.93 -5.76
N LYS A 154 11.48 -3.07 -4.87
CA LYS A 154 11.60 -2.76 -3.45
C LYS A 154 11.15 -3.92 -2.61
N PHE A 155 11.77 -4.02 -1.43
CA PHE A 155 11.38 -4.99 -0.42
C PHE A 155 10.91 -4.26 0.82
N LEU A 156 9.99 -4.86 1.54
CA LEU A 156 9.62 -4.44 2.87
C LEU A 156 9.43 -5.67 3.76
N LEU A 157 9.77 -5.52 5.01
CA LEU A 157 9.65 -6.57 6.00
C LEU A 157 8.86 -6.07 7.20
N SER A 158 8.10 -6.95 7.83
CA SER A 158 7.39 -6.65 9.07
C SER A 158 7.46 -7.82 10.03
N SER A 159 7.72 -7.52 11.28
CA SER A 159 7.62 -8.48 12.38
C SER A 159 6.62 -7.97 13.39
N SER A 160 5.59 -8.75 13.71
CA SER A 160 4.57 -8.32 14.65
C SER A 160 4.24 -9.41 15.67
N LEU A 161 4.13 -8.99 16.93
CA LEU A 161 3.60 -9.78 18.01
C LEU A 161 2.16 -9.38 18.26
N VAL A 162 1.24 -10.33 18.10
CA VAL A 162 -0.20 -10.11 18.25
C VAL A 162 -0.72 -10.85 19.45
N TYR A 163 -1.31 -10.14 20.40
CA TYR A 163 -2.02 -10.70 21.52
C TYR A 163 -3.53 -10.52 21.36
N HIS A 164 -4.25 -11.63 21.21
CA HIS A 164 -5.70 -11.64 21.01
C HIS A 164 -6.44 -11.48 22.33
N THR A 165 -7.05 -10.33 22.56
CA THR A 165 -7.93 -10.09 23.71
C THR A 165 -9.41 -10.15 23.33
N ILE A 166 -10.30 -10.21 24.33
CA ILE A 166 -11.75 -10.21 24.10
C ILE A 166 -12.23 -8.88 23.47
N VAL A 167 -11.57 -7.78 23.80
CA VAL A 167 -11.95 -6.42 23.37
C VAL A 167 -11.26 -6.03 22.05
N GLY A 168 -10.31 -6.83 21.58
CA GLY A 168 -9.55 -6.59 20.35
C GLY A 168 -8.08 -6.97 20.51
N PRO A 169 -7.37 -7.15 19.41
CA PRO A 169 -5.95 -7.51 19.44
C PRO A 169 -5.08 -6.33 19.91
N ILE A 170 -4.05 -6.64 20.70
CA ILE A 170 -2.91 -5.75 20.92
C ILE A 170 -1.82 -6.22 19.98
N ARG A 171 -1.26 -5.31 19.19
CA ARG A 171 -0.20 -5.62 18.25
C ARG A 171 0.99 -4.69 18.44
N MET A 172 2.17 -5.27 18.56
CA MET A 172 3.46 -4.59 18.52
C MET A 172 4.12 -4.95 17.20
N THR A 173 4.51 -3.97 16.42
CA THR A 173 5.05 -4.19 15.08
C THR A 173 6.37 -3.45 14.92
N LEU A 174 7.33 -4.12 14.33
CA LEU A 174 8.57 -3.54 13.82
C LEU A 174 8.56 -3.69 12.30
N ASN A 175 8.46 -2.59 11.59
CA ASN A 175 8.49 -2.52 10.13
C ASN A 175 9.87 -2.07 9.66
N PHE A 176 10.30 -2.62 8.53
CA PHE A 176 11.54 -2.25 7.85
C PHE A 176 11.20 -1.77 6.44
N PHE A 177 11.45 -0.47 6.19
CA PHE A 177 11.27 0.22 4.92
C PHE A 177 12.62 0.74 4.44
N PRO A 178 13.37 -0.03 3.65
CA PRO A 178 14.77 0.30 3.29
C PRO A 178 14.93 1.63 2.53
N GLU A 179 13.87 2.12 1.90
CA GLU A 179 13.87 3.38 1.14
C GLU A 179 13.75 4.63 2.03
N GLN A 180 13.41 4.47 3.30
CA GLN A 180 13.28 5.59 4.23
C GLN A 180 14.63 5.94 4.86
N LYS A 181 14.81 7.22 5.21
CA LYS A 181 15.99 7.70 5.92
C LYS A 181 16.21 6.95 7.24
N ASP A 182 15.10 6.73 7.97
CA ASP A 182 15.05 5.90 9.17
C ASP A 182 14.27 4.63 8.80
N PRO A 183 14.97 3.52 8.44
CA PRO A 183 14.32 2.38 7.83
C PRO A 183 13.47 1.55 8.80
N PHE A 184 13.64 1.71 10.10
CA PHE A 184 12.90 0.98 11.11
C PHE A 184 11.79 1.84 11.70
N ALA A 185 10.57 1.31 11.69
CA ALA A 185 9.41 1.94 12.31
C ALA A 185 8.75 0.99 13.31
N PHE A 186 8.73 1.40 14.58
CA PHE A 186 8.05 0.66 15.64
C PHE A 186 6.67 1.25 15.91
N GLN A 187 5.67 0.38 16.04
CA GLN A 187 4.30 0.78 16.28
C GLN A 187 3.61 -0.16 17.28
N ILE A 188 2.78 0.41 18.13
CA ILE A 188 1.87 -0.34 19.00
C ILE A 188 0.45 0.04 18.61
N SER A 189 -0.40 -0.94 18.40
CA SER A 189 -1.82 -0.74 18.10
C SER A 189 -2.69 -1.61 19.02
N TYR A 190 -3.85 -1.09 19.38
CA TYR A 190 -4.85 -1.77 20.18
C TYR A 190 -6.22 -1.63 19.55
N GLY A 191 -6.97 -2.71 19.54
CA GLY A 191 -8.33 -2.72 19.04
C GLY A 191 -8.46 -3.20 17.60
N TYR A 192 -9.67 -3.09 17.06
CA TYR A 192 -9.96 -3.46 15.68
C TYR A 192 -9.71 -2.27 14.75
N VAL A 193 -8.95 -2.51 13.70
CA VAL A 193 -8.78 -1.51 12.64
C VAL A 193 -10.01 -1.56 11.74
N ILE A 194 -10.80 -0.51 11.78
CA ILE A 194 -11.98 -0.35 10.94
C ILE A 194 -11.59 0.55 9.77
N PHE A 195 -11.38 -0.03 8.60
CA PHE A 195 -11.17 0.73 7.37
C PHE A 195 -12.52 0.99 6.71
N ASN A 196 -12.88 2.26 6.57
CA ASN A 196 -14.02 2.65 5.77
C ASN A 196 -13.55 2.94 4.33
N ASP A 197 -13.66 1.98 3.46
CA ASP A 197 -13.30 2.11 2.03
C ASP A 197 -14.05 3.25 1.32
N LYS A 198 -15.15 3.74 1.89
CA LYS A 198 -15.97 4.79 1.30
C LYS A 198 -15.53 6.21 1.65
N ALA A 199 -14.74 6.40 2.72
CA ALA A 199 -14.38 7.73 3.22
C ALA A 199 -13.12 8.32 2.56
N ILE A 200 -12.32 7.52 1.87
CA ILE A 200 -11.00 7.92 1.39
C ILE A 200 -10.87 7.79 -0.14
N ARG A 201 -11.95 7.35 -0.82
CA ARG A 201 -11.86 7.04 -2.26
C ARG A 201 -13.01 7.59 -3.07
#